data_0521a468efcb2cedfe26a0f88339fcfd
#
_entry.id   0521a468efcb2cedfe26a0f88339fcfd
#
_cell.length_a   1.000
_cell.length_b   1.000
_cell.length_c   1.000
_cell.angle_alpha   90.00
_cell.angle_beta   90.00
_cell.angle_gamma   90.00
#
_symmetry.space_group_name_H-M   'P 1'
#
loop_
_entity.id
_entity.type
_entity.pdbx_description
1 polymer ?
#
loop_
_entity_poly.entity_id
_entity_poly.type
_entity_poly.pdbx_seq_one_letter_code
_entity_poly.pdbx_strand_id
1 'polypeptide(L)'
;MGAEALANFSLHPDGEVASGFVAQDLEDFHAAVRHVRDLPYGRNSDRSDYRLVLGEARGTCSTKHALLAALAREHGAPVELRLGVYLMDGRNTPGVGPVLLRHGLSALPEAHCYLACRGVRVDVTRAQARIPGSFLREETIAPEQIGAHKVAAHRDFLRAWATERGLDPGLVWLARERCIAALSGRNAQTRTPSR
;
A
#
# COMPACT_ATOMS: atom_id res chain seq x y z
N MET A 1 4.25 -13.66 -6.11
CA MET A 1 3.69 -13.39 -7.46
C MET A 1 4.02 -11.95 -7.79
N GLY A 2 4.58 -11.67 -8.95
CA GLY A 2 5.05 -10.36 -9.39
C GLY A 2 4.14 -9.72 -10.42
N ALA A 3 4.69 -8.79 -11.21
CA ALA A 3 3.98 -8.09 -12.27
C ALA A 3 3.29 -9.04 -13.27
N GLU A 4 3.87 -10.22 -13.49
CA GLU A 4 3.42 -11.23 -14.45
C GLU A 4 2.00 -11.77 -14.17
N ALA A 5 1.51 -11.62 -12.93
CA ALA A 5 0.15 -11.99 -12.56
C ALA A 5 -0.90 -10.93 -12.95
N LEU A 6 -0.46 -9.74 -13.37
CA LEU A 6 -1.31 -8.68 -13.87
C LEU A 6 -1.36 -8.71 -15.41
N ALA A 7 -2.44 -8.20 -16.00
CA ALA A 7 -2.50 -8.03 -17.45
C ALA A 7 -1.42 -7.04 -17.89
N ASN A 8 -0.65 -7.38 -18.95
CA ASN A 8 0.27 -6.43 -19.58
C ASN A 8 -0.37 -5.76 -20.79
N PHE A 9 -0.04 -4.50 -21.01
CA PHE A 9 -0.50 -3.69 -22.16
C PHE A 9 0.50 -2.57 -22.41
N SER A 10 0.56 -2.10 -23.66
CA SER A 10 1.38 -0.93 -24.03
C SER A 10 0.82 0.35 -23.43
N LEU A 11 1.68 1.26 -23.00
CA LEU A 11 1.29 2.56 -22.47
C LEU A 11 1.17 3.58 -23.62
N HIS A 12 0.08 4.35 -23.58
CA HIS A 12 -0.19 5.46 -24.46
C HIS A 12 -0.29 6.75 -23.63
N PRO A 13 0.27 7.90 -24.08
CA PRO A 13 0.35 9.12 -23.27
C PRO A 13 -0.97 9.90 -23.16
N ASP A 14 -2.10 9.30 -23.55
CA ASP A 14 -3.41 9.98 -23.63
C ASP A 14 -4.05 10.23 -22.26
N GLY A 15 -3.54 9.61 -21.18
CA GLY A 15 -4.00 9.76 -19.79
C GLY A 15 -3.06 10.61 -18.94
N GLU A 16 -3.60 11.24 -17.89
CA GLU A 16 -2.81 12.04 -16.93
C GLU A 16 -1.71 11.20 -16.26
N VAL A 17 -2.05 9.96 -15.85
CA VAL A 17 -1.10 9.05 -15.20
C VAL A 17 -0.16 8.44 -16.22
N ALA A 18 -0.68 8.00 -17.36
CA ALA A 18 0.09 7.36 -18.41
C ALA A 18 1.18 8.27 -18.96
N SER A 19 0.90 9.56 -19.18
CA SER A 19 1.88 10.53 -19.64
C SER A 19 3.10 10.63 -18.72
N GLY A 20 2.90 10.53 -17.39
CA GLY A 20 3.99 10.53 -16.41
C GLY A 20 4.91 9.31 -16.49
N PHE A 21 4.38 8.14 -16.86
CA PHE A 21 5.17 6.92 -17.07
C PHE A 21 5.90 6.94 -18.42
N VAL A 22 5.21 7.34 -19.49
CA VAL A 22 5.81 7.46 -20.83
C VAL A 22 6.95 8.48 -20.83
N ALA A 23 6.84 9.60 -20.10
CA ALA A 23 7.92 10.57 -19.93
C ALA A 23 9.16 10.01 -19.20
N GLN A 24 9.10 8.81 -18.62
CA GLN A 24 10.20 8.07 -18.00
C GLN A 24 10.62 6.86 -18.85
N ASP A 25 10.30 6.85 -20.14
CA ASP A 25 10.62 5.79 -21.11
C ASP A 25 10.07 4.40 -20.70
N LEU A 26 8.92 4.37 -19.99
CA LEU A 26 8.25 3.13 -19.63
C LEU A 26 7.18 2.82 -20.68
N GLU A 27 7.34 1.70 -21.39
CA GLU A 27 6.56 1.38 -22.58
C GLU A 27 5.34 0.49 -22.31
N ASP A 28 5.36 -0.26 -21.19
CA ASP A 28 4.29 -1.19 -20.85
C ASP A 28 3.95 -1.21 -19.34
N PHE A 29 2.80 -1.78 -19.02
CA PHE A 29 2.30 -1.82 -17.64
C PHE A 29 3.19 -2.63 -16.70
N HIS A 30 3.79 -3.73 -17.17
CA HIS A 30 4.72 -4.49 -16.34
C HIS A 30 6.01 -3.71 -16.03
N ALA A 31 6.50 -2.89 -16.96
CA ALA A 31 7.62 -1.97 -16.70
C ALA A 31 7.23 -0.94 -15.64
N ALA A 32 6.05 -0.33 -15.76
CA ALA A 32 5.51 0.60 -14.76
C ALA A 32 5.37 -0.06 -13.38
N VAL A 33 4.85 -1.28 -13.31
CA VAL A 33 4.71 -2.05 -12.06
C VAL A 33 6.08 -2.31 -11.41
N ARG A 34 7.07 -2.73 -12.19
CA ARG A 34 8.45 -2.95 -11.69
C ARG A 34 9.06 -1.65 -11.19
N HIS A 35 8.95 -0.57 -11.95
CA HIS A 35 9.43 0.75 -11.57
C HIS A 35 8.83 1.19 -10.22
N VAL A 36 7.50 1.22 -10.10
CA VAL A 36 6.81 1.64 -8.86
C VAL A 36 7.14 0.74 -7.68
N ARG A 37 7.26 -0.59 -7.88
CA ARG A 37 7.66 -1.53 -6.83
C ARG A 37 9.03 -1.19 -6.25
N ASP A 38 9.97 -0.83 -7.11
CA ASP A 38 11.38 -0.62 -6.74
C ASP A 38 11.61 0.77 -6.11
N LEU A 39 10.67 1.70 -6.23
CA LEU A 39 10.69 2.97 -5.50
C LEU A 39 10.73 2.73 -3.97
N PRO A 40 11.42 3.58 -3.20
CA PRO A 40 11.43 3.53 -1.75
C PRO A 40 10.02 3.57 -1.14
N TYR A 41 9.84 2.84 -0.03
CA TYR A 41 8.64 2.97 0.78
C TYR A 41 8.71 4.24 1.62
N GLY A 42 7.73 5.12 1.49
CA GLY A 42 7.65 6.36 2.26
C GLY A 42 6.33 7.10 2.01
N ARG A 43 5.95 7.95 2.96
CA ARG A 43 4.76 8.81 2.80
C ARG A 43 5.06 9.92 1.80
N ASN A 44 4.12 10.18 0.91
CA ASN A 44 4.13 11.35 0.04
C ASN A 44 3.72 12.60 0.84
N SER A 45 4.03 13.78 0.33
CA SER A 45 3.69 15.08 0.93
C SER A 45 2.17 15.21 1.13
N ASP A 46 1.37 14.77 0.16
CA ASP A 46 -0.04 14.46 0.31
C ASP A 46 -0.25 12.94 0.15
N ARG A 47 -0.70 12.29 1.22
CA ARG A 47 -0.97 10.84 1.24
C ARG A 47 -2.28 10.45 0.54
N SER A 48 -3.10 11.40 0.13
CA SER A 48 -4.32 11.18 -0.65
C SER A 48 -4.09 11.32 -2.15
N ASP A 49 -2.99 11.93 -2.57
CA ASP A 49 -2.63 12.08 -3.98
C ASP A 49 -1.58 11.03 -4.41
N TYR A 50 -2.06 10.03 -5.15
CA TYR A 50 -1.20 8.96 -5.70
C TYR A 50 -0.29 9.44 -6.83
N ARG A 51 -0.60 10.55 -7.51
CA ARG A 51 0.18 11.11 -8.63
C ARG A 51 1.55 11.59 -8.19
N LEU A 52 1.70 11.92 -6.90
CA LEU A 52 2.98 12.34 -6.33
C LEU A 52 4.04 11.24 -6.28
N VAL A 53 3.66 9.96 -6.48
CA VAL A 53 4.59 8.82 -6.37
C VAL A 53 5.75 8.94 -7.35
N LEU A 54 5.49 9.31 -8.60
CA LEU A 54 6.53 9.47 -9.62
C LEU A 54 7.43 10.68 -9.35
N GLY A 55 6.84 11.83 -9.07
CA GLY A 55 7.59 13.08 -8.83
C GLY A 55 8.41 13.05 -7.54
N GLU A 56 7.91 12.42 -6.49
CA GLU A 56 8.63 12.27 -5.21
C GLU A 56 9.50 11.00 -5.13
N ALA A 57 9.47 10.16 -6.18
CA ALA A 57 10.22 8.91 -6.29
C ALA A 57 10.07 8.00 -5.04
N ARG A 58 8.88 7.93 -4.46
CA ARG A 58 8.53 7.10 -3.29
C ARG A 58 7.02 6.94 -3.17
N GLY A 59 6.58 5.96 -2.37
CA GLY A 59 5.17 5.80 -2.06
C GLY A 59 4.90 4.76 -0.99
N THR A 60 3.69 4.77 -0.45
CA THR A 60 3.17 3.75 0.47
C THR A 60 2.42 2.66 -0.30
N CYS A 61 1.93 1.63 0.38
CA CYS A 61 1.04 0.65 -0.24
C CYS A 61 -0.17 1.33 -0.92
N SER A 62 -0.75 2.37 -0.30
CA SER A 62 -1.92 3.06 -0.85
C SER A 62 -1.58 3.81 -2.13
N THR A 63 -0.58 4.70 -2.08
CA THR A 63 -0.26 5.57 -3.22
C THR A 63 0.34 4.81 -4.40
N LYS A 64 1.21 3.81 -4.15
CA LYS A 64 1.78 2.97 -5.22
C LYS A 64 0.72 2.16 -5.96
N HIS A 65 -0.16 1.46 -5.21
CA HIS A 65 -1.20 0.64 -5.84
C HIS A 65 -2.30 1.50 -6.48
N ALA A 66 -2.66 2.65 -5.89
CA ALA A 66 -3.62 3.56 -6.49
C ALA A 66 -3.11 4.15 -7.81
N LEU A 67 -1.82 4.53 -7.89
CA LEU A 67 -1.20 5.01 -9.12
C LEU A 67 -1.29 3.96 -10.24
N LEU A 68 -0.94 2.70 -9.94
CA LEU A 68 -1.00 1.62 -10.93
C LEU A 68 -2.45 1.23 -11.30
N ALA A 69 -3.38 1.28 -10.36
CA ALA A 69 -4.79 1.07 -10.67
C ALA A 69 -5.38 2.18 -11.52
N ALA A 70 -4.98 3.44 -11.30
CA ALA A 70 -5.35 4.57 -12.13
C ALA A 70 -4.79 4.43 -13.56
N LEU A 71 -3.51 4.04 -13.68
CA LEU A 71 -2.89 3.75 -14.98
C LEU A 71 -3.66 2.64 -15.73
N ALA A 72 -3.98 1.55 -15.05
CA ALA A 72 -4.75 0.45 -15.64
C ALA A 72 -6.16 0.89 -16.07
N ARG A 73 -6.81 1.75 -15.28
CA ARG A 73 -8.12 2.33 -15.59
C ARG A 73 -8.08 3.21 -16.85
N GLU A 74 -7.04 4.04 -17.03
CA GLU A 74 -6.86 4.84 -18.25
C GLU A 74 -6.77 3.98 -19.51
N HIS A 75 -6.29 2.73 -19.39
CA HIS A 75 -6.18 1.77 -20.49
C HIS A 75 -7.31 0.73 -20.55
N GLY A 76 -8.36 0.87 -19.73
CA GLY A 76 -9.47 -0.09 -19.69
C GLY A 76 -9.06 -1.51 -19.25
N ALA A 77 -7.90 -1.65 -18.59
CA ALA A 77 -7.40 -2.96 -18.16
C ALA A 77 -8.09 -3.45 -16.88
N PRO A 78 -8.35 -4.77 -16.71
CA PRO A 78 -9.10 -5.33 -15.58
C PRO A 78 -8.21 -5.48 -14.35
N VAL A 79 -7.67 -4.37 -13.84
CA VAL A 79 -6.87 -4.31 -12.62
C VAL A 79 -7.62 -3.48 -11.60
N GLU A 80 -7.97 -4.09 -10.48
CA GLU A 80 -8.72 -3.45 -9.39
C GLU A 80 -7.77 -3.01 -8.27
N LEU A 81 -8.08 -1.87 -7.65
CA LEU A 81 -7.51 -1.47 -6.36
C LEU A 81 -8.36 -2.07 -5.24
N ARG A 82 -7.72 -2.85 -4.37
CA ARG A 82 -8.37 -3.46 -3.21
C ARG A 82 -7.86 -2.83 -1.92
N LEU A 83 -8.79 -2.62 -1.00
CA LEU A 83 -8.52 -2.27 0.39
C LEU A 83 -8.85 -3.49 1.26
N GLY A 84 -7.84 -4.04 1.96
CA GLY A 84 -8.03 -5.14 2.89
C GLY A 84 -7.61 -4.75 4.30
N VAL A 85 -8.35 -5.21 5.31
CA VAL A 85 -7.96 -5.09 6.72
C VAL A 85 -7.49 -6.47 7.20
N TYR A 86 -6.27 -6.56 7.72
CA TYR A 86 -5.67 -7.78 8.25
C TYR A 86 -5.13 -7.57 9.66
N LEU A 87 -4.90 -8.66 10.41
CA LEU A 87 -4.21 -8.58 11.69
C LEU A 87 -2.71 -8.47 11.46
N MET A 88 -2.17 -7.25 11.69
CA MET A 88 -0.75 -6.98 11.64
C MET A 88 -0.08 -7.41 12.94
N ASP A 89 0.95 -8.24 12.84
CA ASP A 89 1.78 -8.70 13.95
C ASP A 89 3.28 -8.70 13.59
N GLY A 90 4.13 -9.08 14.56
CA GLY A 90 5.59 -9.12 14.36
C GLY A 90 6.07 -10.21 13.39
N ARG A 91 5.23 -11.21 13.04
CA ARG A 91 5.57 -12.31 12.12
C ARG A 91 5.29 -11.91 10.67
N ASN A 92 4.09 -11.37 10.43
CA ASN A 92 3.67 -10.96 9.08
C ASN A 92 4.18 -9.57 8.68
N THR A 93 4.53 -8.74 9.66
CA THR A 93 5.06 -7.38 9.44
C THR A 93 6.32 -7.18 10.31
N PRO A 94 7.48 -7.66 9.85
CA PRO A 94 8.72 -7.56 10.62
C PRO A 94 9.06 -6.12 11.01
N GLY A 95 9.27 -5.90 12.31
CA GLY A 95 9.61 -4.59 12.87
C GLY A 95 8.51 -3.96 13.72
N VAL A 96 7.27 -4.42 13.64
CA VAL A 96 6.20 -3.88 14.49
C VAL A 96 6.09 -4.59 15.84
N GLY A 97 6.61 -5.83 15.98
CA GLY A 97 6.50 -6.63 17.20
C GLY A 97 6.93 -5.87 18.47
N PRO A 98 8.13 -5.26 18.53
CA PRO A 98 8.54 -4.49 19.71
C PRO A 98 7.66 -3.29 20.01
N VAL A 99 7.04 -2.68 18.99
CA VAL A 99 6.11 -1.56 19.18
C VAL A 99 4.80 -2.07 19.77
N LEU A 100 4.24 -3.15 19.21
CA LEU A 100 3.02 -3.78 19.71
C LEU A 100 3.15 -4.18 21.18
N LEU A 101 4.25 -4.84 21.54
CA LEU A 101 4.51 -5.28 22.91
C LEU A 101 4.55 -4.11 23.91
N ARG A 102 5.14 -2.98 23.55
CA ARG A 102 5.15 -1.76 24.40
C ARG A 102 3.74 -1.19 24.65
N HIS A 103 2.78 -1.54 23.80
CA HIS A 103 1.37 -1.17 23.95
C HIS A 103 0.49 -2.29 24.51
N GLY A 104 1.09 -3.40 25.00
CA GLY A 104 0.37 -4.54 25.51
C GLY A 104 -0.42 -5.32 24.45
N LEU A 105 -0.02 -5.20 23.17
CA LEU A 105 -0.70 -5.83 22.04
C LEU A 105 0.19 -6.91 21.41
N SER A 106 -0.42 -8.00 20.96
CA SER A 106 0.24 -9.01 20.12
C SER A 106 0.02 -8.75 18.63
N ALA A 107 -1.11 -8.14 18.29
CA ALA A 107 -1.50 -7.77 16.92
C ALA A 107 -2.52 -6.62 16.97
N LEU A 108 -2.72 -5.96 15.84
CA LEU A 108 -3.80 -4.99 15.64
C LEU A 108 -4.27 -4.97 14.17
N PRO A 109 -5.52 -4.56 13.88
CA PRO A 109 -5.99 -4.40 12.51
C PRO A 109 -5.24 -3.32 11.75
N GLU A 110 -4.71 -3.66 10.56
CA GLU A 110 -4.06 -2.71 9.65
C GLU A 110 -4.72 -2.75 8.28
N ALA A 111 -4.93 -1.58 7.71
CA ALA A 111 -5.51 -1.40 6.38
C ALA A 111 -4.42 -1.35 5.30
N HIS A 112 -4.47 -2.27 4.37
CA HIS A 112 -3.51 -2.46 3.29
C HIS A 112 -4.17 -2.35 1.92
N CYS A 113 -3.53 -1.61 1.01
CA CYS A 113 -3.94 -1.58 -0.40
C CYS A 113 -3.07 -2.52 -1.22
N TYR A 114 -3.68 -3.18 -2.20
CA TYR A 114 -3.03 -4.07 -3.14
C TYR A 114 -3.83 -4.11 -4.46
N LEU A 115 -3.26 -4.69 -5.50
CA LEU A 115 -3.95 -4.90 -6.78
C LEU A 115 -4.59 -6.27 -6.83
N ALA A 116 -5.70 -6.38 -7.56
CA ALA A 116 -6.28 -7.65 -7.93
C ALA A 116 -6.55 -7.68 -9.44
N CYS A 117 -6.26 -8.83 -10.07
CA CYS A 117 -6.57 -9.06 -11.47
C CYS A 117 -7.02 -10.51 -11.63
N ARG A 118 -8.24 -10.72 -12.17
CA ARG A 118 -8.79 -12.08 -12.42
C ARG A 118 -8.71 -13.00 -11.18
N GLY A 119 -9.01 -12.44 -10.00
CA GLY A 119 -8.98 -13.19 -8.73
C GLY A 119 -7.59 -13.38 -8.11
N VAL A 120 -6.52 -12.96 -8.80
CA VAL A 120 -5.15 -13.01 -8.26
C VAL A 120 -4.83 -11.70 -7.56
N ARG A 121 -4.32 -11.78 -6.33
CA ARG A 121 -3.87 -10.63 -5.53
C ARG A 121 -2.38 -10.38 -5.76
N VAL A 122 -2.00 -9.11 -5.97
CA VAL A 122 -0.61 -8.69 -6.21
C VAL A 122 -0.26 -7.50 -5.32
N ASP A 123 0.81 -7.66 -4.53
CA ASP A 123 1.36 -6.59 -3.70
C ASP A 123 2.69 -6.11 -4.28
N VAL A 124 2.74 -4.87 -4.68
CA VAL A 124 3.92 -4.20 -5.23
C VAL A 124 4.46 -3.10 -4.30
N THR A 125 4.12 -3.15 -3.04
CA THR A 125 4.61 -2.17 -2.04
C THR A 125 6.14 -2.12 -2.03
N ARG A 126 6.79 -3.27 -2.18
CA ARG A 126 8.26 -3.44 -2.26
C ARG A 126 8.59 -4.81 -2.89
N ALA A 127 9.84 -5.00 -3.30
CA ALA A 127 10.27 -6.23 -4.02
C ALA A 127 9.96 -7.55 -3.27
N GLN A 128 9.98 -7.53 -1.94
CA GLN A 128 9.71 -8.71 -1.10
C GLN A 128 8.35 -8.64 -0.39
N ALA A 129 7.44 -7.75 -0.83
CA ALA A 129 6.11 -7.67 -0.27
C ALA A 129 5.35 -8.98 -0.48
N ARG A 130 4.56 -9.36 0.51
CA ARG A 130 3.68 -10.52 0.47
C ARG A 130 2.29 -10.09 0.91
N ILE A 131 1.29 -10.52 0.17
CA ILE A 131 -0.10 -10.37 0.57
C ILE A 131 -0.30 -11.09 1.91
N PRO A 132 -0.96 -10.45 2.90
CA PRO A 132 -1.41 -11.15 4.11
C PRO A 132 -2.22 -12.40 3.77
N GLY A 133 -2.01 -13.48 4.52
CA GLY A 133 -2.64 -14.78 4.23
C GLY A 133 -4.17 -14.74 4.33
N SER A 134 -4.72 -13.86 5.18
CA SER A 134 -6.15 -13.64 5.33
C SER A 134 -6.45 -12.17 5.63
N PHE A 135 -7.58 -11.70 5.11
CA PHE A 135 -8.15 -10.40 5.45
C PHE A 135 -9.41 -10.61 6.30
N LEU A 136 -9.62 -9.71 7.27
CA LEU A 136 -10.82 -9.63 8.09
C LEU A 136 -11.96 -8.93 7.35
N ARG A 137 -11.61 -8.02 6.44
CA ARG A 137 -12.50 -7.29 5.55
C ARG A 137 -11.77 -6.93 4.26
N GLU A 138 -12.46 -6.96 3.13
CA GLU A 138 -11.95 -6.50 1.85
C GLU A 138 -13.04 -5.74 1.09
N GLU A 139 -12.62 -4.72 0.36
CA GLU A 139 -13.48 -3.98 -0.57
C GLU A 139 -12.69 -3.50 -1.80
N THR A 140 -13.35 -3.36 -2.94
CA THR A 140 -12.80 -2.64 -4.09
C THR A 140 -13.00 -1.15 -3.87
N ILE A 141 -11.94 -0.36 -4.08
CA ILE A 141 -12.00 1.10 -3.97
C ILE A 141 -11.47 1.76 -5.24
N ALA A 142 -11.90 2.99 -5.50
CA ALA A 142 -11.31 3.81 -6.54
C ALA A 142 -9.95 4.39 -6.09
N PRO A 143 -9.01 4.69 -7.01
CA PRO A 143 -7.72 5.32 -6.66
C PRO A 143 -7.85 6.58 -5.81
N GLU A 144 -8.87 7.38 -6.02
CA GLU A 144 -9.17 8.61 -5.28
C GLU A 144 -9.61 8.37 -3.82
N GLN A 145 -9.97 7.14 -3.48
CA GLN A 145 -10.47 6.76 -2.16
C GLN A 145 -9.38 6.35 -1.16
N ILE A 146 -8.10 6.43 -1.53
CA ILE A 146 -6.99 6.11 -0.62
C ILE A 146 -6.79 7.10 0.53
N GLY A 147 -7.38 8.28 0.45
CA GLY A 147 -7.35 9.35 1.45
C GLY A 147 -8.40 9.17 2.54
N ALA A 148 -9.40 10.04 2.55
CA ALA A 148 -10.41 10.12 3.60
C ALA A 148 -11.21 8.81 3.77
N HIS A 149 -11.67 8.20 2.66
CA HIS A 149 -12.44 6.96 2.70
C HIS A 149 -11.65 5.83 3.39
N LYS A 150 -10.42 5.56 2.92
CA LYS A 150 -9.58 4.52 3.54
C LYS A 150 -9.34 4.76 5.02
N VAL A 151 -9.04 6.01 5.41
CA VAL A 151 -8.78 6.35 6.82
C VAL A 151 -10.02 6.15 7.66
N ALA A 152 -11.20 6.55 7.18
CA ALA A 152 -12.48 6.36 7.88
C ALA A 152 -12.79 4.87 8.04
N ALA A 153 -12.76 4.10 6.95
CA ALA A 153 -13.01 2.65 6.97
C ALA A 153 -12.08 1.91 7.94
N HIS A 154 -10.79 2.27 7.97
CA HIS A 154 -9.82 1.69 8.90
C HIS A 154 -10.11 2.06 10.35
N ARG A 155 -10.38 3.35 10.63
CA ARG A 155 -10.68 3.82 11.99
C ARG A 155 -11.95 3.17 12.55
N ASP A 156 -12.98 3.06 11.73
CA ASP A 156 -14.24 2.45 12.16
C ASP A 156 -14.06 0.97 12.44
N PHE A 157 -13.34 0.24 11.59
CA PHE A 157 -13.01 -1.16 11.85
C PHE A 157 -12.18 -1.33 13.13
N LEU A 158 -11.13 -0.53 13.29
CA LEU A 158 -10.25 -0.62 14.46
C LEU A 158 -10.99 -0.24 15.74
N ARG A 159 -11.89 0.75 15.71
CA ARG A 159 -12.74 1.12 16.85
C ARG A 159 -13.62 -0.04 17.29
N ALA A 160 -14.35 -0.66 16.35
CA ALA A 160 -15.20 -1.82 16.66
C ALA A 160 -14.37 -2.97 17.26
N TRP A 161 -13.26 -3.31 16.61
CA TRP A 161 -12.35 -4.37 17.05
C TRP A 161 -11.77 -4.13 18.45
N ALA A 162 -11.40 -2.88 18.78
CA ALA A 162 -10.87 -2.52 20.10
C ALA A 162 -11.96 -2.59 21.16
N THR A 163 -13.15 -2.04 20.89
CA THR A 163 -14.29 -2.04 21.81
C THR A 163 -14.72 -3.46 22.18
N GLU A 164 -14.82 -4.37 21.20
CA GLU A 164 -15.14 -5.80 21.44
C GLU A 164 -14.15 -6.49 22.39
N ARG A 165 -12.93 -5.96 22.52
CA ARG A 165 -11.85 -6.52 23.35
C ARG A 165 -11.62 -5.75 24.64
N GLY A 166 -12.46 -4.76 24.94
CA GLY A 166 -12.28 -3.91 26.12
C GLY A 166 -11.05 -3.02 26.08
N LEU A 167 -10.53 -2.74 24.87
CA LEU A 167 -9.37 -1.88 24.65
C LEU A 167 -9.81 -0.45 24.32
N ASP A 168 -9.00 0.53 24.69
CA ASP A 168 -9.21 1.91 24.28
C ASP A 168 -8.89 2.10 22.79
N PRO A 169 -9.85 2.49 21.93
CA PRO A 169 -9.63 2.66 20.50
C PRO A 169 -8.57 3.73 20.16
N GLY A 170 -8.45 4.77 20.99
CA GLY A 170 -7.45 5.83 20.81
C GLY A 170 -6.02 5.33 21.04
N LEU A 171 -5.83 4.50 22.07
CA LEU A 171 -4.53 3.87 22.35
C LEU A 171 -4.16 2.85 21.27
N VAL A 172 -5.11 2.07 20.78
CA VAL A 172 -4.86 1.15 19.66
C VAL A 172 -4.49 1.90 18.38
N TRP A 173 -5.18 3.00 18.08
CA TRP A 173 -4.81 3.86 16.95
C TRP A 173 -3.40 4.46 17.10
N LEU A 174 -3.05 4.93 18.29
CA LEU A 174 -1.70 5.44 18.58
C LEU A 174 -0.62 4.35 18.38
N ALA A 175 -0.89 3.13 18.85
CA ALA A 175 0.00 1.99 18.65
C ALA A 175 0.20 1.71 17.15
N ARG A 176 -0.87 1.76 16.36
CA ARG A 176 -0.85 1.63 14.90
C ARG A 176 0.04 2.70 14.26
N GLU A 177 -0.12 3.98 14.60
CA GLU A 177 0.70 5.06 14.04
C GLU A 177 2.19 4.88 14.35
N ARG A 178 2.52 4.40 15.56
CA ARG A 178 3.90 4.08 15.97
C ARG A 178 4.47 2.89 15.20
N CYS A 179 3.67 1.87 14.90
CA CYS A 179 4.08 0.77 14.03
C CYS A 179 4.46 1.25 12.64
N ILE A 180 3.63 2.10 12.02
CA ILE A 180 3.92 2.65 10.69
C ILE A 180 5.16 3.57 10.69
N ALA A 181 5.35 4.37 11.73
CA ALA A 181 6.56 5.18 11.89
C ALA A 181 7.81 4.31 11.98
N ALA A 182 7.77 3.20 12.73
CA ALA A 182 8.89 2.26 12.85
C ALA A 182 9.24 1.59 11.51
N LEU A 183 8.25 1.29 10.67
CA LEU A 183 8.47 0.74 9.33
C LEU A 183 9.10 1.76 8.37
N SER A 184 8.74 3.04 8.50
CA SER A 184 9.31 4.12 7.67
C SER A 184 10.77 4.43 8.05
N GLY A 185 11.12 4.42 9.34
CA GLY A 185 12.46 4.70 9.84
C GLY A 185 13.50 3.62 9.46
N ARG A 186 13.10 2.34 9.35
CA ARG A 186 14.00 1.25 8.95
C ARG A 186 14.50 1.36 7.51
N ASN A 187 13.71 1.91 6.61
CA ASN A 187 14.10 2.08 5.20
C ASN A 187 15.19 3.15 5.01
N ALA A 188 15.37 4.05 5.98
CA ALA A 188 16.47 5.04 5.97
C ALA A 188 17.83 4.42 6.34
N GLN A 189 17.83 3.38 7.17
CA GLN A 189 19.06 2.77 7.70
C GLN A 189 19.67 1.69 6.78
N THR A 190 18.90 1.11 5.86
CA THR A 190 19.39 0.08 4.91
C THR A 190 20.07 0.66 3.67
N ARG A 191 20.19 1.99 3.56
CA ARG A 191 20.82 2.69 2.44
C ARG A 191 22.18 3.31 2.82
N THR A 192 23.00 2.62 3.58
CA THR A 192 24.42 3.00 3.70
C THR A 192 25.11 2.58 2.39
N PRO A 193 25.65 3.51 1.60
CA PRO A 193 26.40 3.13 0.40
C PRO A 193 27.65 2.40 0.84
N SER A 194 27.88 1.21 0.28
CA SER A 194 29.20 0.59 0.31
C SER A 194 30.19 1.55 -0.35
N ARG A 195 31.24 1.89 0.39
CA ARG A 195 32.39 2.63 -0.12
C ARG A 195 33.16 1.78 -1.11
#